data_02e0dcb1a6800b70fd7ef38ef3b24f78
#
_entry.id   02e0dcb1a6800b70fd7ef38ef3b24f78
#
_cell.length_a   1.000
_cell.length_b   1.000
_cell.length_c   1.000
_cell.angle_alpha   90.00
_cell.angle_beta   90.00
_cell.angle_gamma   90.00
#
_symmetry.space_group_name_H-M   'P 1'
#
loop_
_entity.id
_entity.type
_entity.pdbx_description
1 polymer ?
#
loop_
_entity_poly.entity_id
_entity_poly.type
_entity_poly.pdbx_seq_one_letter_code
_entity_poly.pdbx_strand_id
1 'polypeptide(L)'
;MKIIRQIEVFAPDYLGKMDVLIAGGKILAVEEQLEGGYEGVEVEELSGEGKVLTPGFIDCHFHILGGGGEGGYQNRTPEVTLSQLTTAGVTTVVGCLGTDGEGRDMTALISKAKGLEAEGISTYVYEGSYRLPVKTVTDSIIKDFLTIDKIIGIGEIAVSDHRSSQPSFEEFARAVADARVGGMLSGKAGIINVHLGGGKRKLELLTRIVEETEIPITQFLPTHANRTPELFEACVAFAKRGGTIDFTASEDPDFWEKTDGEVRFSKALKRLIEEDVSLDNFTMTSDGQGSLPRHAW
;
A
#
# COMPACT_ATOMS: atom_id res chain seq x y z
N MET A 1 27.50 16.00 -0.61
CA MET A 1 27.36 14.83 -1.51
C MET A 1 27.82 13.61 -0.74
N LYS A 2 27.27 12.41 -1.03
CA LYS A 2 27.70 11.17 -0.38
C LYS A 2 28.06 10.13 -1.42
N ILE A 3 29.06 9.32 -1.14
CA ILE A 3 29.39 8.13 -1.94
C ILE A 3 29.41 6.93 -1.01
N ILE A 4 28.64 5.89 -1.34
CA ILE A 4 28.71 4.59 -0.69
C ILE A 4 29.64 3.73 -1.55
N ARG A 5 30.72 3.24 -0.97
CA ARG A 5 31.74 2.46 -1.65
C ARG A 5 31.53 0.97 -1.51
N GLN A 6 31.61 0.22 -2.61
CA GLN A 6 31.65 -1.23 -2.64
C GLN A 6 30.53 -1.92 -1.86
N ILE A 7 29.28 -1.43 -2.04
CA ILE A 7 28.08 -2.02 -1.46
C ILE A 7 27.45 -3.03 -2.43
N GLU A 8 26.92 -4.13 -1.94
CA GLU A 8 26.15 -5.06 -2.76
C GLU A 8 24.79 -4.45 -3.10
N VAL A 9 24.46 -4.29 -4.39
CA VAL A 9 23.25 -3.57 -4.85
C VAL A 9 22.26 -4.52 -5.50
N PHE A 10 20.99 -4.39 -5.08
CA PHE A 10 19.83 -4.98 -5.74
C PHE A 10 18.87 -3.86 -6.18
N ALA A 11 18.43 -3.86 -7.47
CA ALA A 11 17.56 -2.82 -8.02
C ALA A 11 16.65 -3.25 -9.22
N PRO A 12 15.71 -4.19 -9.11
CA PRO A 12 15.55 -5.27 -8.14
C PRO A 12 16.56 -6.39 -8.30
N ASP A 13 17.14 -6.56 -9.50
CA ASP A 13 18.14 -7.61 -9.77
C ASP A 13 19.47 -7.29 -9.08
N TYR A 14 20.24 -8.33 -8.82
CA TYR A 14 21.58 -8.19 -8.25
C TYR A 14 22.54 -7.57 -9.27
N LEU A 15 23.05 -6.38 -8.96
CA LEU A 15 23.98 -5.64 -9.82
C LEU A 15 25.45 -5.89 -9.48
N GLY A 16 25.75 -6.58 -8.38
CA GLY A 16 27.11 -6.76 -7.87
C GLY A 16 27.50 -5.73 -6.81
N LYS A 17 28.82 -5.67 -6.54
CA LYS A 17 29.38 -4.63 -5.66
C LYS A 17 29.58 -3.35 -6.46
N MET A 18 28.92 -2.29 -6.01
CA MET A 18 28.89 -1.01 -6.70
C MET A 18 29.27 0.15 -5.78
N ASP A 19 29.74 1.22 -6.37
CA ASP A 19 29.79 2.54 -5.76
C ASP A 19 28.51 3.30 -6.08
N VAL A 20 27.92 3.97 -5.09
CA VAL A 20 26.66 4.70 -5.25
C VAL A 20 26.85 6.17 -4.88
N LEU A 21 26.62 7.07 -5.83
CA LEU A 21 26.69 8.50 -5.64
C LEU A 21 25.32 9.09 -5.32
N ILE A 22 25.24 9.84 -4.23
CA ILE A 22 23.99 10.48 -3.76
C ILE A 22 24.23 11.97 -3.58
N ALA A 23 23.37 12.80 -4.20
CA ALA A 23 23.33 14.23 -3.94
C ALA A 23 21.91 14.78 -4.12
N GLY A 24 21.53 15.79 -3.33
CA GLY A 24 20.22 16.43 -3.40
C GLY A 24 19.05 15.46 -3.16
N GLY A 25 19.27 14.43 -2.33
CA GLY A 25 18.24 13.42 -2.05
C GLY A 25 17.99 12.42 -3.20
N LYS A 26 18.89 12.36 -4.20
CA LYS A 26 18.76 11.47 -5.37
C LYS A 26 20.01 10.63 -5.55
N ILE A 27 19.83 9.40 -6.05
CA ILE A 27 20.92 8.58 -6.59
C ILE A 27 21.28 9.15 -7.95
N LEU A 28 22.54 9.56 -8.12
CA LEU A 28 23.05 10.17 -9.35
C LEU A 28 23.78 9.14 -10.23
N ALA A 29 24.47 8.17 -9.61
CA ALA A 29 25.17 7.12 -10.31
C ALA A 29 25.24 5.84 -9.47
N VAL A 30 25.26 4.70 -10.15
CA VAL A 30 25.52 3.36 -9.60
C VAL A 30 26.50 2.72 -10.58
N GLU A 31 27.77 2.56 -10.18
CA GLU A 31 28.84 2.07 -11.05
C GLU A 31 29.73 1.08 -10.30
N GLU A 32 30.43 0.19 -10.99
CA GLU A 32 31.38 -0.75 -10.35
C GLU A 32 32.47 0.01 -9.58
N GLN A 33 32.90 1.15 -10.11
CA GLN A 33 33.85 2.05 -9.47
C GLN A 33 33.60 3.48 -9.95
N LEU A 34 33.39 4.39 -9.00
CA LEU A 34 33.33 5.81 -9.27
C LEU A 34 34.72 6.44 -9.08
N GLU A 35 35.33 6.88 -10.17
CA GLU A 35 36.58 7.63 -10.11
C GLU A 35 36.35 9.03 -9.53
N GLY A 36 37.11 9.38 -8.51
CA GLY A 36 36.95 10.63 -7.78
C GLY A 36 37.60 11.82 -8.46
N GLY A 37 37.01 12.98 -8.34
CA GLY A 37 37.46 14.28 -8.89
C GLY A 37 36.38 15.33 -8.67
N TYR A 38 35.78 15.36 -7.48
CA TYR A 38 34.73 16.33 -7.14
C TYR A 38 35.35 17.58 -6.54
N GLU A 39 36.23 18.25 -7.32
CA GLU A 39 36.92 19.46 -6.86
C GLU A 39 35.92 20.54 -6.43
N GLY A 40 36.11 21.09 -5.22
CA GLY A 40 35.25 22.13 -4.67
C GLY A 40 33.92 21.67 -4.07
N VAL A 41 33.67 20.35 -3.99
CA VAL A 41 32.49 19.81 -3.36
C VAL A 41 32.88 18.89 -2.19
N GLU A 42 32.30 19.12 -1.02
CA GLU A 42 32.48 18.23 0.13
C GLU A 42 31.79 16.89 -0.14
N VAL A 43 32.55 15.80 -0.03
CA VAL A 43 32.09 14.44 -0.27
C VAL A 43 32.27 13.61 1.00
N GLU A 44 31.17 13.10 1.53
CA GLU A 44 31.17 12.10 2.60
C GLU A 44 31.30 10.70 1.97
N GLU A 45 32.34 9.96 2.28
CA GLU A 45 32.49 8.57 1.86
C GLU A 45 32.06 7.60 2.95
N LEU A 46 31.17 6.67 2.58
CA LEU A 46 30.62 5.64 3.45
C LEU A 46 31.08 4.26 2.96
N SER A 47 31.57 3.42 3.86
CA SER A 47 31.87 2.02 3.52
C SER A 47 30.59 1.20 3.40
N GLY A 48 30.42 0.57 2.25
CA GLY A 48 29.37 -0.42 1.97
C GLY A 48 29.81 -1.86 2.22
N GLU A 49 31.04 -2.08 2.66
CA GLU A 49 31.57 -3.43 2.87
C GLU A 49 30.71 -4.24 3.86
N GLY A 50 30.32 -5.45 3.45
CA GLY A 50 29.45 -6.32 4.24
C GLY A 50 28.00 -5.85 4.36
N LYS A 51 27.60 -4.83 3.59
CA LYS A 51 26.21 -4.30 3.56
C LYS A 51 25.58 -4.53 2.20
N VAL A 52 24.25 -4.52 2.21
CA VAL A 52 23.40 -4.64 1.03
C VAL A 52 22.59 -3.35 0.87
N LEU A 53 22.48 -2.84 -0.34
CA LEU A 53 21.62 -1.73 -0.71
C LEU A 53 20.45 -2.28 -1.55
N THR A 54 19.25 -1.99 -1.10
CA THR A 54 18.01 -2.29 -1.81
C THR A 54 17.16 -1.03 -1.93
N PRO A 55 16.16 -0.98 -2.83
CA PRO A 55 15.08 -0.01 -2.71
C PRO A 55 14.44 -0.09 -1.33
N GLY A 56 14.06 1.05 -0.76
CA GLY A 56 13.31 1.05 0.50
C GLY A 56 11.93 0.43 0.31
N PHE A 57 11.35 -0.11 1.37
CA PHE A 57 10.03 -0.70 1.32
C PHE A 57 8.96 0.35 1.01
N ILE A 58 7.99 -0.05 0.16
CA ILE A 58 6.78 0.71 -0.12
C ILE A 58 5.63 -0.01 0.59
N ASP A 59 5.06 0.64 1.60
CA ASP A 59 3.86 0.13 2.27
C ASP A 59 2.64 0.82 1.67
N CYS A 60 1.92 0.13 0.80
CA CYS A 60 0.81 0.70 0.05
C CYS A 60 -0.55 0.57 0.78
N HIS A 61 -0.56 0.16 2.05
CA HIS A 61 -1.76 0.13 2.88
C HIS A 61 -1.42 0.37 4.36
N PHE A 62 -1.59 1.62 4.83
CA PHE A 62 -1.21 2.02 6.17
C PHE A 62 -2.18 3.05 6.76
N HIS A 63 -2.63 2.86 7.99
CA HIS A 63 -3.47 3.83 8.70
C HIS A 63 -2.62 4.91 9.38
N ILE A 64 -2.07 5.85 8.60
CA ILE A 64 -1.14 6.86 9.12
C ILE A 64 -1.72 7.79 10.19
N LEU A 65 -3.06 7.95 10.24
CA LEU A 65 -3.80 8.63 11.32
C LEU A 65 -4.20 7.69 12.46
N GLY A 66 -3.79 6.43 12.40
CA GLY A 66 -4.35 5.37 13.21
C GLY A 66 -5.70 4.88 12.68
N GLY A 67 -6.08 3.69 13.06
CA GLY A 67 -7.34 3.02 12.75
C GLY A 67 -8.16 2.70 14.00
N GLY A 68 -9.01 1.68 13.90
CA GLY A 68 -9.83 1.21 15.01
C GLY A 68 -11.02 2.10 15.32
N GLY A 69 -11.64 1.79 16.44
CA GLY A 69 -12.87 2.44 16.91
C GLY A 69 -14.08 1.50 16.95
N GLU A 70 -13.97 0.33 16.32
CA GLU A 70 -15.06 -0.67 16.25
C GLU A 70 -15.40 -1.26 17.64
N GLY A 71 -14.46 -1.24 18.59
CA GLY A 71 -14.67 -1.63 19.99
C GLY A 71 -15.08 -0.47 20.91
N GLY A 72 -15.40 0.70 20.35
CA GLY A 72 -15.72 1.94 21.09
C GLY A 72 -14.55 2.92 21.14
N TYR A 73 -14.73 4.03 21.84
CA TYR A 73 -13.77 5.15 21.86
C TYR A 73 -12.36 4.79 22.35
N GLN A 74 -12.24 3.81 23.22
CA GLN A 74 -10.97 3.34 23.76
C GLN A 74 -10.20 2.43 22.80
N ASN A 75 -10.86 1.90 21.75
CA ASN A 75 -10.27 1.00 20.79
C ASN A 75 -9.82 1.77 19.53
N ARG A 76 -8.88 2.69 19.70
CA ARG A 76 -8.33 3.54 18.65
C ARG A 76 -6.81 3.46 18.69
N THR A 77 -6.17 3.15 17.56
CA THR A 77 -4.71 3.19 17.46
C THR A 77 -4.21 4.63 17.28
N PRO A 78 -3.00 4.95 17.74
CA PRO A 78 -2.42 6.29 17.59
C PRO A 78 -1.98 6.55 16.14
N GLU A 79 -1.66 7.81 15.84
CA GLU A 79 -0.98 8.17 14.60
C GLU A 79 0.44 7.57 14.56
N VAL A 80 0.87 7.20 13.35
CA VAL A 80 2.24 6.72 13.15
C VAL A 80 3.26 7.85 13.27
N THR A 81 4.45 7.52 13.78
CA THR A 81 5.60 8.43 13.78
C THR A 81 6.59 8.05 12.69
N LEU A 82 7.41 9.01 12.23
CA LEU A 82 8.46 8.76 11.24
C LEU A 82 9.38 7.61 11.65
N SER A 83 9.78 7.55 12.91
CA SER A 83 10.70 6.52 13.42
C SER A 83 10.13 5.11 13.31
N GLN A 84 8.83 4.93 13.49
CA GLN A 84 8.17 3.62 13.33
C GLN A 84 8.27 3.12 11.88
N LEU A 85 8.13 4.02 10.91
CA LEU A 85 8.26 3.68 9.48
C LEU A 85 9.72 3.41 9.10
N THR A 86 10.63 4.32 9.43
CA THR A 86 12.03 4.24 8.99
C THR A 86 12.81 3.11 9.65
N THR A 87 12.52 2.77 10.91
CA THR A 87 13.15 1.61 11.58
C THR A 87 12.67 0.28 11.01
N ALA A 88 11.50 0.25 10.38
CA ALA A 88 11.00 -0.89 9.60
C ALA A 88 11.52 -0.92 8.15
N GLY A 89 12.32 0.07 7.73
CA GLY A 89 12.84 0.18 6.36
C GLY A 89 11.83 0.74 5.35
N VAL A 90 10.68 1.26 5.81
CA VAL A 90 9.68 1.89 4.96
C VAL A 90 10.14 3.28 4.56
N THR A 91 10.21 3.54 3.26
CA THR A 91 10.60 4.85 2.68
C THR A 91 9.48 5.51 1.91
N THR A 92 8.42 4.77 1.60
CA THR A 92 7.20 5.27 0.97
C THR A 92 5.99 4.64 1.64
N VAL A 93 4.99 5.46 1.98
CA VAL A 93 3.75 4.98 2.58
C VAL A 93 2.54 5.55 1.87
N VAL A 94 1.51 4.71 1.66
CA VAL A 94 0.20 5.15 1.18
C VAL A 94 -0.79 5.07 2.34
N GLY A 95 -1.24 6.25 2.79
CA GLY A 95 -2.18 6.37 3.90
C GLY A 95 -3.63 6.08 3.48
N CYS A 96 -4.38 5.41 4.35
CA CYS A 96 -5.82 5.17 4.16
C CYS A 96 -6.61 5.49 5.44
N LEU A 97 -7.93 5.70 5.27
CA LEU A 97 -8.91 5.68 6.35
C LEU A 97 -9.63 4.32 6.30
N GLY A 98 -9.78 3.69 7.48
CA GLY A 98 -10.49 2.43 7.60
C GLY A 98 -12.00 2.64 7.87
N THR A 99 -12.53 1.89 8.85
CA THR A 99 -13.94 1.91 9.25
C THR A 99 -14.42 3.31 9.67
N ASP A 100 -13.57 4.07 10.39
CA ASP A 100 -13.88 5.42 10.86
C ASP A 100 -13.47 6.48 9.82
N GLY A 101 -14.36 6.78 8.91
CA GLY A 101 -14.26 7.92 7.98
C GLY A 101 -15.01 9.18 8.45
N GLU A 102 -15.46 9.22 9.72
CA GLU A 102 -16.17 10.35 10.35
C GLU A 102 -15.30 11.09 11.37
N GLY A 103 -14.74 10.36 12.32
CA GLY A 103 -13.86 10.90 13.34
C GLY A 103 -12.42 11.11 12.87
N ARG A 104 -12.08 10.56 11.73
CA ARG A 104 -10.88 10.81 10.92
C ARG A 104 -11.31 11.17 9.51
N ASP A 105 -10.78 12.24 8.94
CA ASP A 105 -11.21 12.75 7.65
C ASP A 105 -10.06 12.91 6.65
N MET A 106 -10.40 13.20 5.40
CA MET A 106 -9.43 13.37 4.31
C MET A 106 -8.49 14.56 4.55
N THR A 107 -8.94 15.63 5.18
CA THR A 107 -8.11 16.81 5.46
C THR A 107 -7.01 16.46 6.45
N ALA A 108 -7.35 15.74 7.51
CA ALA A 108 -6.39 15.26 8.51
C ALA A 108 -5.42 14.23 7.86
N LEU A 109 -5.93 13.30 7.03
CA LEU A 109 -5.10 12.31 6.35
C LEU A 109 -4.05 12.95 5.42
N ILE A 110 -4.48 13.91 4.59
CA ILE A 110 -3.58 14.64 3.68
C ILE A 110 -2.58 15.48 4.48
N SER A 111 -3.01 16.12 5.57
CA SER A 111 -2.13 16.91 6.43
C SER A 111 -1.05 16.04 7.08
N LYS A 112 -1.42 14.86 7.57
CA LYS A 112 -0.46 13.88 8.13
C LYS A 112 0.52 13.38 7.08
N ALA A 113 0.05 13.06 5.88
CA ALA A 113 0.90 12.64 4.77
C ALA A 113 1.94 13.72 4.42
N LYS A 114 1.51 14.98 4.31
CA LYS A 114 2.42 16.13 4.07
C LYS A 114 3.40 16.34 5.23
N GLY A 115 2.99 16.11 6.48
CA GLY A 115 3.86 16.16 7.65
C GLY A 115 4.99 15.14 7.57
N LEU A 116 4.66 13.87 7.33
CA LEU A 116 5.63 12.79 7.17
C LEU A 116 6.57 13.02 5.95
N GLU A 117 6.06 13.62 4.86
CA GLU A 117 6.90 13.99 3.72
C GLU A 117 7.89 15.11 4.08
N ALA A 118 7.47 16.10 4.83
CA ALA A 118 8.37 17.15 5.33
C ALA A 118 9.44 16.60 6.30
N GLU A 119 9.14 15.49 6.98
CA GLU A 119 10.08 14.75 7.81
C GLU A 119 11.05 13.85 6.99
N GLY A 120 10.75 13.56 5.70
CA GLY A 120 11.73 13.00 4.77
C GLY A 120 11.39 11.66 4.13
N ILE A 121 10.16 11.14 4.24
CA ILE A 121 9.72 9.95 3.48
C ILE A 121 8.73 10.33 2.38
N SER A 122 8.58 9.49 1.35
CA SER A 122 7.55 9.70 0.33
C SER A 122 6.19 9.28 0.85
N THR A 123 5.15 10.11 0.58
CA THR A 123 3.79 9.82 1.06
C THR A 123 2.75 10.04 -0.01
N TYR A 124 1.75 9.17 -0.02
CA TYR A 124 0.52 9.27 -0.81
C TYR A 124 -0.67 8.88 0.05
N VAL A 125 -1.89 9.03 -0.47
CA VAL A 125 -3.12 8.63 0.23
C VAL A 125 -4.13 8.05 -0.75
N TYR A 126 -5.00 7.17 -0.23
CA TYR A 126 -6.26 6.82 -0.87
C TYR A 126 -7.36 7.74 -0.39
N GLU A 127 -8.24 8.16 -1.30
CA GLU A 127 -9.38 9.01 -1.00
C GLU A 127 -10.58 8.18 -0.55
N GLY A 128 -11.22 8.58 0.53
CA GLY A 128 -12.39 7.90 1.08
C GLY A 128 -12.11 7.09 2.34
N SER A 129 -12.92 6.08 2.56
CA SER A 129 -12.86 5.15 3.69
C SER A 129 -13.56 3.85 3.30
N TYR A 130 -13.93 2.98 4.26
CA TYR A 130 -14.70 1.74 4.00
C TYR A 130 -15.97 1.92 3.18
N ARG A 131 -16.52 3.10 3.14
CA ARG A 131 -17.90 3.35 2.73
C ARG A 131 -18.01 4.02 1.35
N LEU A 132 -19.10 3.70 0.64
CA LEU A 132 -19.58 4.48 -0.48
C LEU A 132 -20.86 5.27 -0.07
N PRO A 133 -21.11 6.45 -0.64
CA PRO A 133 -20.25 7.14 -1.61
C PRO A 133 -18.91 7.58 -0.99
N VAL A 134 -17.89 7.69 -1.85
CA VAL A 134 -16.55 8.17 -1.43
C VAL A 134 -16.66 9.59 -0.87
N LYS A 135 -16.13 9.81 0.33
CA LYS A 135 -16.01 11.16 0.89
C LYS A 135 -14.82 11.87 0.27
N THR A 136 -15.12 12.84 -0.56
CA THR A 136 -14.18 13.68 -1.30
C THR A 136 -13.83 14.97 -0.53
N VAL A 137 -12.77 15.65 -0.98
CA VAL A 137 -12.41 16.99 -0.46
C VAL A 137 -13.15 18.10 -1.21
N THR A 138 -13.34 17.93 -2.53
CA THR A 138 -13.93 18.96 -3.42
C THR A 138 -15.26 18.56 -4.06
N ASP A 139 -16.00 17.63 -3.48
CA ASP A 139 -17.26 17.06 -3.97
C ASP A 139 -17.15 16.26 -5.30
N SER A 140 -15.90 15.90 -5.72
CA SER A 140 -15.68 15.12 -6.94
C SER A 140 -14.38 14.36 -6.88
N ILE A 141 -14.42 13.03 -6.99
CA ILE A 141 -13.25 12.14 -7.09
C ILE A 141 -12.29 12.64 -8.20
N ILE A 142 -12.82 12.88 -9.41
CA ILE A 142 -12.01 13.32 -10.55
C ILE A 142 -11.28 14.64 -10.25
N LYS A 143 -11.99 15.60 -9.64
CA LYS A 143 -11.42 16.91 -9.30
C LYS A 143 -10.35 16.80 -8.21
N ASP A 144 -10.55 15.93 -7.22
CA ASP A 144 -9.57 15.70 -6.17
C ASP A 144 -8.29 15.08 -6.72
N PHE A 145 -8.39 14.12 -7.65
CA PHE A 145 -7.22 13.60 -8.37
C PHE A 145 -6.45 14.69 -9.14
N LEU A 146 -7.15 15.63 -9.78
CA LEU A 146 -6.54 16.70 -10.55
C LEU A 146 -5.88 17.77 -9.68
N THR A 147 -6.39 18.01 -8.47
CA THR A 147 -6.01 19.17 -7.65
C THR A 147 -5.19 18.83 -6.42
N ILE A 148 -5.17 17.55 -6.01
CA ILE A 148 -4.48 17.09 -4.78
C ILE A 148 -3.42 16.05 -5.15
N ASP A 149 -2.16 16.45 -5.15
CA ASP A 149 -1.04 15.62 -5.59
C ASP A 149 -0.91 14.30 -4.81
N LYS A 150 -1.29 14.30 -3.52
CA LYS A 150 -1.19 13.13 -2.64
C LYS A 150 -2.17 12.01 -2.97
N ILE A 151 -3.30 12.30 -3.59
CA ILE A 151 -4.33 11.30 -3.91
C ILE A 151 -3.91 10.52 -5.14
N ILE A 152 -3.77 9.19 -5.01
CA ILE A 152 -3.37 8.27 -6.09
C ILE A 152 -4.38 7.17 -6.37
N GLY A 153 -5.39 7.01 -5.55
CA GLY A 153 -6.45 6.00 -5.66
C GLY A 153 -7.60 6.35 -4.73
N ILE A 154 -8.65 5.55 -4.74
CA ILE A 154 -9.71 5.59 -3.74
C ILE A 154 -9.64 4.36 -2.83
N GLY A 155 -10.06 4.51 -1.57
CA GLY A 155 -10.08 3.39 -0.61
C GLY A 155 -9.73 3.82 0.83
N GLU A 156 -9.65 2.80 1.70
CA GLU A 156 -9.94 1.39 1.37
C GLU A 156 -11.47 1.16 1.36
N ILE A 157 -12.01 0.69 0.26
CA ILE A 157 -13.45 0.42 0.16
C ILE A 157 -13.72 -1.01 0.63
N ALA A 158 -14.54 -1.17 1.68
CA ALA A 158 -14.83 -2.50 2.22
C ALA A 158 -15.87 -3.25 1.39
N VAL A 159 -15.52 -4.46 0.96
CA VAL A 159 -16.43 -5.41 0.33
C VAL A 159 -16.36 -6.76 1.06
N SER A 160 -17.43 -7.53 0.98
CA SER A 160 -17.53 -8.85 1.63
C SER A 160 -17.22 -8.80 3.15
N ASP A 161 -17.53 -7.68 3.77
CA ASP A 161 -17.32 -7.37 5.19
C ASP A 161 -18.61 -6.85 5.81
N HIS A 162 -18.86 -7.18 7.07
CA HIS A 162 -20.05 -6.72 7.80
C HIS A 162 -20.03 -5.19 8.08
N ARG A 163 -18.85 -4.55 8.03
CA ARG A 163 -18.65 -3.10 8.21
C ARG A 163 -18.79 -2.33 6.91
N SER A 164 -18.86 -3.03 5.78
CA SER A 164 -19.07 -2.43 4.44
C SER A 164 -20.39 -1.65 4.38
N SER A 165 -20.47 -0.61 3.56
CA SER A 165 -21.73 0.06 3.21
C SER A 165 -22.66 -0.81 2.36
N GLN A 166 -22.25 -2.02 1.99
CA GLN A 166 -22.98 -2.97 1.14
C GLN A 166 -23.37 -2.33 -0.21
N PRO A 167 -22.40 -1.77 -0.96
CA PRO A 167 -22.71 -1.04 -2.19
C PRO A 167 -23.38 -1.94 -3.23
N SER A 168 -24.26 -1.36 -4.03
CA SER A 168 -24.74 -1.98 -5.23
C SER A 168 -23.63 -2.07 -6.29
N PHE A 169 -23.85 -2.89 -7.32
CA PHE A 169 -22.94 -2.98 -8.46
C PHE A 169 -22.74 -1.62 -9.13
N GLU A 170 -23.81 -0.88 -9.37
CA GLU A 170 -23.80 0.41 -10.06
C GLU A 170 -23.07 1.50 -9.25
N GLU A 171 -23.28 1.54 -7.93
CA GLU A 171 -22.58 2.49 -7.06
C GLU A 171 -21.07 2.23 -7.06
N PHE A 172 -20.68 0.96 -6.93
CA PHE A 172 -19.25 0.62 -6.91
C PHE A 172 -18.61 0.84 -8.29
N ALA A 173 -19.24 0.37 -9.38
CA ALA A 173 -18.75 0.57 -10.75
C ALA A 173 -18.55 2.06 -11.08
N ARG A 174 -19.48 2.94 -10.65
CA ARG A 174 -19.36 4.40 -10.85
C ARG A 174 -18.15 4.97 -10.12
N ALA A 175 -17.94 4.64 -8.85
CA ALA A 175 -16.79 5.11 -8.08
C ALA A 175 -15.47 4.64 -8.71
N VAL A 176 -15.43 3.39 -9.18
CA VAL A 176 -14.28 2.82 -9.90
C VAL A 176 -14.01 3.57 -11.21
N ALA A 177 -15.05 3.86 -12.00
CA ALA A 177 -14.93 4.59 -13.25
C ALA A 177 -14.42 6.04 -13.02
N ASP A 178 -14.93 6.73 -12.00
CA ASP A 178 -14.49 8.08 -11.66
C ASP A 178 -13.02 8.12 -11.22
N ALA A 179 -12.60 7.17 -10.38
CA ALA A 179 -11.20 7.06 -9.98
C ALA A 179 -10.27 6.75 -11.16
N ARG A 180 -10.69 5.85 -12.07
CA ARG A 180 -9.94 5.54 -13.29
C ARG A 180 -9.76 6.77 -14.15
N VAL A 181 -10.85 7.52 -14.42
CA VAL A 181 -10.78 8.76 -15.22
C VAL A 181 -9.91 9.80 -14.51
N GLY A 182 -10.09 9.99 -13.21
CA GLY A 182 -9.26 10.87 -12.40
C GLY A 182 -7.77 10.54 -12.50
N GLY A 183 -7.42 9.27 -12.38
CA GLY A 183 -6.04 8.78 -12.54
C GLY A 183 -5.49 9.06 -13.93
N MET A 184 -6.23 8.75 -15.00
CA MET A 184 -5.81 9.02 -16.39
C MET A 184 -5.59 10.51 -16.65
N LEU A 185 -6.48 11.38 -16.19
CA LEU A 185 -6.38 12.82 -16.41
C LEU A 185 -5.24 13.48 -15.62
N SER A 186 -4.90 12.93 -14.46
CA SER A 186 -3.85 13.45 -13.59
C SER A 186 -2.49 12.77 -13.75
N GLY A 187 -2.40 11.70 -14.57
CA GLY A 187 -1.19 10.90 -14.72
C GLY A 187 -0.85 10.08 -13.46
N LYS A 188 -1.85 9.70 -12.68
CA LYS A 188 -1.72 8.93 -11.43
C LYS A 188 -2.30 7.52 -11.60
N ALA A 189 -2.08 6.64 -10.61
CA ALA A 189 -2.53 5.25 -10.66
C ALA A 189 -4.06 5.11 -10.81
N GLY A 190 -4.85 5.90 -10.08
CA GLY A 190 -6.31 5.86 -10.13
C GLY A 190 -6.92 4.53 -9.66
N ILE A 191 -6.17 3.74 -8.90
CA ILE A 191 -6.58 2.40 -8.45
C ILE A 191 -7.63 2.46 -7.35
N ILE A 192 -8.27 1.32 -7.14
CA ILE A 192 -9.19 1.09 -6.04
C ILE A 192 -8.53 0.14 -5.05
N ASN A 193 -8.16 0.64 -3.88
CA ASN A 193 -7.76 -0.21 -2.76
C ASN A 193 -9.01 -0.77 -2.09
N VAL A 194 -9.13 -2.10 -2.06
CA VAL A 194 -10.35 -2.79 -1.64
C VAL A 194 -10.08 -3.64 -0.42
N HIS A 195 -10.67 -3.28 0.72
CA HIS A 195 -10.67 -4.11 1.92
C HIS A 195 -11.53 -5.36 1.71
N LEU A 196 -10.92 -6.53 1.72
CA LEU A 196 -11.62 -7.80 1.67
C LEU A 196 -11.91 -8.31 3.09
N GLY A 197 -13.19 -8.43 3.41
CA GLY A 197 -13.63 -9.11 4.63
C GLY A 197 -13.67 -10.62 4.50
N GLY A 198 -13.97 -11.31 5.61
CA GLY A 198 -14.18 -12.77 5.65
C GLY A 198 -15.55 -13.23 5.13
N GLY A 199 -16.28 -12.37 4.40
CA GLY A 199 -17.63 -12.69 3.91
C GLY A 199 -17.64 -13.71 2.76
N LYS A 200 -18.79 -14.37 2.57
CA LYS A 200 -18.95 -15.45 1.59
C LYS A 200 -18.77 -15.01 0.13
N ARG A 201 -19.02 -13.73 -0.17
CA ARG A 201 -18.95 -13.19 -1.55
C ARG A 201 -17.52 -12.92 -2.03
N LYS A 202 -16.53 -12.84 -1.13
CA LYS A 202 -15.12 -12.67 -1.47
C LYS A 202 -14.91 -11.53 -2.50
N LEU A 203 -14.38 -11.85 -3.70
CA LEU A 203 -14.16 -10.91 -4.81
C LEU A 203 -15.33 -10.85 -5.84
N GLU A 204 -16.51 -11.40 -5.52
CA GLU A 204 -17.61 -11.47 -6.49
C GLU A 204 -17.92 -10.11 -7.13
N LEU A 205 -18.01 -9.04 -6.33
CA LEU A 205 -18.33 -7.70 -6.84
C LEU A 205 -17.26 -7.19 -7.81
N LEU A 206 -15.97 -7.38 -7.49
CA LEU A 206 -14.86 -6.98 -8.36
C LEU A 206 -14.87 -7.78 -9.67
N THR A 207 -15.06 -9.09 -9.56
CA THR A 207 -15.11 -10.00 -10.71
C THR A 207 -16.25 -9.61 -11.66
N ARG A 208 -17.41 -9.33 -11.13
CA ARG A 208 -18.56 -8.87 -11.93
C ARG A 208 -18.28 -7.56 -12.65
N ILE A 209 -17.64 -6.58 -11.99
CA ILE A 209 -17.30 -5.32 -12.68
C ILE A 209 -16.35 -5.59 -13.85
N VAL A 210 -15.35 -6.42 -13.68
CA VAL A 210 -14.41 -6.78 -14.76
C VAL A 210 -15.12 -7.52 -15.91
N GLU A 211 -16.13 -8.34 -15.61
CA GLU A 211 -16.83 -9.16 -16.61
C GLU A 211 -18.02 -8.45 -17.26
N GLU A 212 -18.67 -7.53 -16.56
CA GLU A 212 -19.90 -6.86 -17.02
C GLU A 212 -19.67 -5.41 -17.48
N THR A 213 -18.40 -4.90 -17.41
CA THR A 213 -18.04 -3.54 -17.85
C THR A 213 -16.69 -3.55 -18.59
N GLU A 214 -16.28 -2.38 -19.12
CA GLU A 214 -14.96 -2.16 -19.76
C GLU A 214 -13.85 -1.83 -18.76
N ILE A 215 -14.09 -1.93 -17.45
CA ILE A 215 -13.10 -1.64 -16.41
C ILE A 215 -12.11 -2.82 -16.33
N PRO A 216 -10.80 -2.58 -16.53
CA PRO A 216 -9.83 -3.66 -16.51
C PRO A 216 -9.57 -4.19 -15.10
N ILE A 217 -9.21 -5.45 -14.99
CA ILE A 217 -8.88 -6.12 -13.72
C ILE A 217 -7.76 -5.42 -12.95
N THR A 218 -6.83 -4.77 -13.66
CA THR A 218 -5.71 -4.02 -13.08
C THR A 218 -6.13 -2.73 -12.37
N GLN A 219 -7.41 -2.37 -12.40
CA GLN A 219 -7.96 -1.22 -11.70
C GLN A 219 -8.06 -1.46 -10.19
N PHE A 220 -8.04 -2.71 -9.74
CA PHE A 220 -8.27 -3.11 -8.36
C PHE A 220 -6.98 -3.54 -7.67
N LEU A 221 -6.86 -3.16 -6.39
CA LEU A 221 -5.87 -3.68 -5.44
C LEU A 221 -6.61 -4.21 -4.20
N PRO A 222 -7.17 -5.43 -4.28
CA PRO A 222 -7.79 -6.07 -3.12
C PRO A 222 -6.73 -6.45 -2.08
N THR A 223 -6.89 -5.93 -0.86
CA THR A 223 -6.00 -6.18 0.28
C THR A 223 -6.57 -7.23 1.22
N HIS A 224 -5.74 -7.75 2.12
CA HIS A 224 -6.03 -8.85 3.03
C HIS A 224 -6.32 -10.19 2.31
N ALA A 225 -5.67 -10.40 1.17
CA ALA A 225 -5.88 -11.59 0.34
C ALA A 225 -5.59 -12.91 1.07
N ASN A 226 -4.85 -12.85 2.16
CA ASN A 226 -4.46 -14.01 2.98
C ASN A 226 -5.32 -14.22 4.25
N ARG A 227 -6.39 -13.44 4.44
CA ARG A 227 -7.23 -13.45 5.66
C ARG A 227 -7.83 -14.80 6.00
N THR A 228 -8.26 -15.59 5.00
CA THR A 228 -8.72 -16.97 5.16
C THR A 228 -8.25 -17.83 3.99
N PRO A 229 -8.14 -19.17 4.16
CA PRO A 229 -7.75 -20.06 3.06
C PRO A 229 -8.65 -19.94 1.84
N GLU A 230 -9.96 -19.84 2.03
CA GLU A 230 -10.92 -19.76 0.94
C GLU A 230 -10.85 -18.41 0.21
N LEU A 231 -10.54 -17.32 0.90
CA LEU A 231 -10.29 -16.02 0.30
C LEU A 231 -8.98 -16.03 -0.48
N PHE A 232 -7.94 -16.62 0.09
CA PHE A 232 -6.64 -16.75 -0.56
C PHE A 232 -6.75 -17.47 -1.90
N GLU A 233 -7.43 -18.62 -1.98
CA GLU A 233 -7.63 -19.32 -3.25
C GLU A 233 -8.40 -18.48 -4.29
N ALA A 234 -9.39 -17.70 -3.86
CA ALA A 234 -10.09 -16.79 -4.76
C ALA A 234 -9.18 -15.64 -5.25
N CYS A 235 -8.30 -15.13 -4.39
CA CYS A 235 -7.33 -14.11 -4.74
C CYS A 235 -6.23 -14.63 -5.68
N VAL A 236 -5.75 -15.87 -5.49
CA VAL A 236 -4.84 -16.54 -6.43
C VAL A 236 -5.47 -16.64 -7.83
N ALA A 237 -6.74 -17.06 -7.90
CA ALA A 237 -7.46 -17.12 -9.17
C ALA A 237 -7.61 -15.73 -9.84
N PHE A 238 -7.81 -14.68 -9.04
CA PHE A 238 -7.86 -13.30 -9.53
C PHE A 238 -6.49 -12.84 -10.06
N ALA A 239 -5.39 -13.13 -9.34
CA ALA A 239 -4.03 -12.81 -9.77
C ALA A 239 -3.63 -13.53 -11.07
N LYS A 240 -4.02 -14.80 -11.23
CA LYS A 240 -3.80 -15.56 -12.48
C LYS A 240 -4.50 -14.97 -13.71
N ARG A 241 -5.55 -14.18 -13.50
CA ARG A 241 -6.23 -13.42 -14.55
C ARG A 241 -5.55 -12.08 -14.86
N GLY A 242 -4.42 -11.75 -14.21
CA GLY A 242 -3.67 -10.51 -14.36
C GLY A 242 -4.08 -9.39 -13.40
N GLY A 243 -4.87 -9.70 -12.37
CA GLY A 243 -5.15 -8.78 -11.27
C GLY A 243 -3.99 -8.69 -10.29
N THR A 244 -3.84 -7.57 -9.61
CA THR A 244 -2.90 -7.43 -8.49
C THR A 244 -3.64 -7.70 -7.18
N ILE A 245 -3.02 -8.46 -6.28
CA ILE A 245 -3.55 -8.75 -4.93
C ILE A 245 -2.56 -8.28 -3.87
N ASP A 246 -3.06 -7.93 -2.69
CA ASP A 246 -2.24 -7.46 -1.60
C ASP A 246 -2.39 -8.33 -0.37
N PHE A 247 -1.26 -8.69 0.25
CA PHE A 247 -1.20 -9.50 1.45
C PHE A 247 -0.89 -8.65 2.67
N THR A 248 -1.56 -8.92 3.77
CA THR A 248 -1.21 -8.34 5.07
C THR A 248 -0.11 -9.16 5.72
N ALA A 249 1.00 -8.50 6.07
CA ALA A 249 2.06 -9.08 6.88
C ALA A 249 1.72 -8.89 8.36
N SER A 250 1.02 -9.84 8.93
CA SER A 250 0.54 -9.77 10.30
C SER A 250 1.67 -9.75 11.32
N GLU A 251 1.50 -9.02 12.40
CA GLU A 251 2.48 -8.83 13.48
C GLU A 251 2.77 -10.12 14.26
N ASP A 252 1.79 -11.01 14.37
CA ASP A 252 1.92 -12.33 14.99
C ASP A 252 1.31 -13.41 14.07
N PRO A 253 2.07 -13.84 13.04
CA PRO A 253 1.55 -14.80 12.07
C PRO A 253 1.25 -16.19 12.67
N ASP A 254 1.87 -16.56 13.80
CA ASP A 254 1.57 -17.84 14.48
C ASP A 254 0.20 -17.78 15.19
N PHE A 255 -0.12 -16.63 15.76
CA PHE A 255 -1.40 -16.39 16.40
C PHE A 255 -2.55 -16.38 15.38
N TRP A 256 -2.44 -15.56 14.34
CA TRP A 256 -3.51 -15.39 13.35
C TRP A 256 -3.73 -16.63 12.50
N GLU A 257 -2.68 -17.38 12.14
CA GLU A 257 -2.81 -18.66 11.46
C GLU A 257 -3.59 -19.68 12.31
N LYS A 258 -3.32 -19.69 13.62
CA LYS A 258 -3.95 -20.64 14.54
C LYS A 258 -5.40 -20.27 14.90
N THR A 259 -5.69 -18.98 15.08
CA THR A 259 -6.98 -18.51 15.59
C THR A 259 -7.99 -18.25 14.48
N ASP A 260 -7.55 -17.66 13.38
CA ASP A 260 -8.43 -17.20 12.30
C ASP A 260 -8.18 -17.93 10.98
N GLY A 261 -7.17 -18.80 10.92
CA GLY A 261 -6.80 -19.55 9.73
C GLY A 261 -6.11 -18.69 8.66
N GLU A 262 -5.57 -17.53 9.05
CA GLU A 262 -4.85 -16.67 8.13
C GLU A 262 -3.72 -17.43 7.43
N VAL A 263 -3.58 -17.26 6.12
CA VAL A 263 -2.48 -17.82 5.36
C VAL A 263 -1.25 -16.94 5.54
N ARG A 264 -0.28 -17.43 6.32
CA ARG A 264 0.99 -16.71 6.56
C ARG A 264 1.62 -16.27 5.24
N PHE A 265 2.07 -15.01 5.16
CA PHE A 265 2.64 -14.44 3.92
C PHE A 265 3.74 -15.32 3.30
N SER A 266 4.66 -15.90 4.10
CA SER A 266 5.71 -16.76 3.58
C SER A 266 5.19 -18.04 2.91
N LYS A 267 4.05 -18.59 3.37
CA LYS A 267 3.37 -19.72 2.72
C LYS A 267 2.62 -19.27 1.47
N ALA A 268 1.97 -18.11 1.54
CA ALA A 268 1.28 -17.51 0.40
C ALA A 268 2.26 -17.24 -0.74
N LEU A 269 3.41 -16.59 -0.46
CA LEU A 269 4.46 -16.32 -1.44
C LEU A 269 4.97 -17.60 -2.12
N LYS A 270 5.31 -18.62 -1.31
CA LYS A 270 5.75 -19.90 -1.84
C LYS A 270 4.73 -20.51 -2.78
N ARG A 271 3.44 -20.48 -2.41
CA ARG A 271 2.35 -21.01 -3.23
C ARG A 271 2.19 -20.25 -4.54
N LEU A 272 2.30 -18.90 -4.53
CA LEU A 272 2.23 -18.10 -5.76
C LEU A 272 3.35 -18.43 -6.73
N ILE A 273 4.58 -18.60 -6.23
CA ILE A 273 5.74 -18.98 -7.04
C ILE A 273 5.53 -20.39 -7.62
N GLU A 274 5.07 -21.36 -6.85
CA GLU A 274 4.78 -22.73 -7.29
C GLU A 274 3.67 -22.79 -8.35
N GLU A 275 2.79 -21.80 -8.39
CA GLU A 275 1.68 -21.69 -9.34
C GLU A 275 1.93 -20.74 -10.51
N ASP A 276 3.18 -20.30 -10.71
CA ASP A 276 3.61 -19.38 -11.76
C ASP A 276 2.82 -18.07 -11.82
N VAL A 277 2.39 -17.55 -10.66
CA VAL A 277 1.81 -16.20 -10.57
C VAL A 277 2.94 -15.18 -10.68
N SER A 278 2.81 -14.23 -11.61
CA SER A 278 3.82 -13.17 -11.78
C SER A 278 4.07 -12.42 -10.48
N LEU A 279 5.35 -12.15 -10.18
CA LEU A 279 5.74 -11.31 -9.04
C LEU A 279 5.20 -9.87 -9.14
N ASP A 280 4.83 -9.41 -10.34
CA ASP A 280 4.20 -8.10 -10.55
C ASP A 280 2.73 -8.06 -10.13
N ASN A 281 2.13 -9.22 -9.84
CA ASN A 281 0.70 -9.34 -9.56
C ASN A 281 0.39 -9.47 -8.07
N PHE A 282 1.35 -9.21 -7.19
CA PHE A 282 1.08 -9.13 -5.76
C PHE A 282 1.98 -8.12 -5.04
N THR A 283 1.46 -7.61 -3.93
CA THR A 283 2.16 -6.74 -2.98
C THR A 283 2.04 -7.30 -1.58
N MET A 284 2.84 -6.76 -0.68
CA MET A 284 2.77 -7.02 0.76
C MET A 284 2.74 -5.70 1.49
N THR A 285 1.79 -5.56 2.41
CA THR A 285 1.62 -4.37 3.25
C THR A 285 1.52 -4.75 4.71
N SER A 286 1.70 -3.79 5.60
CA SER A 286 1.64 -4.05 7.04
C SER A 286 0.23 -3.94 7.62
N ASP A 287 -0.67 -3.20 6.98
CA ASP A 287 -1.91 -2.71 7.61
C ASP A 287 -1.62 -1.99 8.94
N GLY A 288 -0.48 -1.27 8.95
CA GLY A 288 0.07 -0.67 10.17
C GLY A 288 -0.88 0.33 10.80
N GLN A 289 -0.97 0.33 12.13
CA GLN A 289 -1.92 1.12 12.92
C GLN A 289 -3.40 0.84 12.58
N GLY A 290 -3.69 -0.28 11.93
CA GLY A 290 -5.05 -0.74 11.62
C GLY A 290 -5.83 -1.17 12.86
N SER A 291 -7.01 -1.75 12.63
CA SER A 291 -7.88 -2.22 13.71
C SER A 291 -7.42 -3.54 14.29
N LEU A 292 -7.24 -3.61 15.60
CA LEU A 292 -6.93 -4.83 16.35
C LEU A 292 -8.06 -5.14 17.34
N PRO A 293 -9.21 -5.67 16.89
CA PRO A 293 -10.40 -5.79 17.72
C PRO A 293 -10.27 -6.78 18.88
N ARG A 294 -9.28 -7.66 18.87
CA ARG A 294 -9.10 -8.69 19.92
C ARG A 294 -8.06 -8.33 20.99
N HIS A 295 -7.29 -7.31 20.79
CA HIS A 295 -6.37 -6.77 21.79
C HIS A 295 -6.94 -5.54 22.49
N ALA A 296 -8.26 -5.48 22.62
CA ALA A 296 -8.87 -4.51 23.51
C ALA A 296 -8.42 -4.82 24.94
N TRP A 297 -7.68 -3.93 25.48
CA TRP A 297 -6.99 -3.84 26.77
C TRP A 297 -7.86 -4.19 27.96
#